data_b3690b8af49ab172c446d0b5df81e2df
#
_entry.id   b3690b8af49ab172c446d0b5df81e2df
#
_cell.length_a   1.000
_cell.length_b   1.000
_cell.length_c   1.000
_cell.angle_alpha   90.00
_cell.angle_beta   90.00
_cell.angle_gamma   90.00
#
_symmetry.space_group_name_H-M   'P 1'
#
loop_
_entity.id
_entity.type
_entity.pdbx_description
1 polymer ?
#
loop_
_entity_poly.entity_id
_entity_poly.type
_entity_poly.pdbx_seq_one_letter_code
_entity_poly.pdbx_strand_id
1 'polypeptide(L)'
;MQVWLRDMNQTIKLNGLEEVSNPISFDKGMQPTPDGLFSNEIFGMSVTQRKNTYAYINLVNHYINPKAYIALKAVNRNFEKVVYGTDTFKVNTEGELIQDPNGDTGIEWLYSVWNKLKFKKTYSNIRSERVDVLTTNKKDVIFTTTLLVMPAFYRDVNLQNTSGRTKVPEINDKYNGIIRNVRMIQAGNNFDFMIYSLQ
;
A
#
# COMPACT_ATOMS: atom_id res chain seq x y z
N MET A 1 10.96 2.97 14.61
CA MET A 1 10.14 3.40 13.45
C MET A 1 10.82 3.11 12.11
N GLN A 2 12.11 3.41 11.95
CA GLN A 2 12.92 3.12 10.74
C GLN A 2 13.03 1.62 10.43
N VAL A 3 13.22 0.80 11.46
CA VAL A 3 13.36 -0.66 11.35
C VAL A 3 12.13 -1.28 10.66
N TRP A 4 10.92 -0.85 11.04
CA TRP A 4 9.68 -1.41 10.51
C TRP A 4 9.48 -1.14 8.99
N LEU A 5 9.85 0.05 8.50
CA LEU A 5 9.77 0.37 7.06
C LEU A 5 10.76 -0.47 6.24
N ARG A 6 11.97 -0.66 6.78
CA ARG A 6 13.01 -1.48 6.16
C ARG A 6 12.63 -2.96 6.11
N ASP A 7 12.09 -3.47 7.22
CA ASP A 7 11.81 -4.89 7.37
C ASP A 7 10.62 -5.34 6.51
N MET A 8 9.64 -4.47 6.26
CA MET A 8 8.56 -4.77 5.30
C MET A 8 9.09 -5.09 3.90
N ASN A 9 9.97 -4.23 3.37
CA ASN A 9 10.52 -4.45 2.03
C ASN A 9 11.48 -5.65 1.96
N GLN A 10 12.21 -5.94 3.04
CA GLN A 10 13.04 -7.14 3.12
C GLN A 10 12.20 -8.42 3.16
N THR A 11 11.08 -8.42 3.87
CA THR A 11 10.18 -9.58 3.95
C THR A 11 9.56 -9.87 2.58
N ILE A 12 9.17 -8.86 1.82
CA ILE A 12 8.64 -9.02 0.46
C ILE A 12 9.68 -9.65 -0.47
N LYS A 13 10.98 -9.28 -0.33
CA LYS A 13 12.05 -9.77 -1.20
C LYS A 13 12.56 -11.18 -0.84
N LEU A 14 12.36 -11.64 0.38
CA LEU A 14 13.11 -12.79 0.91
C LEU A 14 12.36 -14.14 0.86
N ASN A 15 11.04 -14.20 0.70
CA ASN A 15 10.31 -15.42 1.06
C ASN A 15 9.33 -15.99 0.02
N GLY A 16 9.47 -15.68 -1.27
CA GLY A 16 8.59 -16.27 -2.28
C GLY A 16 7.10 -16.12 -1.90
N LEU A 17 6.70 -14.92 -1.55
CA LEU A 17 5.35 -14.64 -1.09
C LEU A 17 4.35 -14.87 -2.23
N GLU A 18 3.24 -15.52 -1.90
CA GLU A 18 2.14 -15.76 -2.84
C GLU A 18 1.42 -14.45 -3.18
N GLU A 19 1.29 -14.15 -4.46
CA GLU A 19 0.49 -13.03 -4.92
C GLU A 19 -0.99 -13.35 -4.80
N VAL A 20 -1.74 -12.46 -4.17
CA VAL A 20 -3.19 -12.55 -4.03
C VAL A 20 -3.82 -11.59 -5.02
N SER A 21 -4.33 -12.09 -6.12
CA SER A 21 -4.91 -11.28 -7.20
C SER A 21 -6.41 -11.44 -7.37
N ASN A 22 -7.02 -12.47 -6.76
CA ASN A 22 -8.43 -12.77 -6.91
C ASN A 22 -9.25 -12.40 -5.66
N PRO A 23 -10.28 -11.51 -5.77
CA PRO A 23 -11.18 -11.20 -4.67
C PRO A 23 -12.17 -12.33 -4.36
N ILE A 24 -12.46 -13.21 -5.32
CA ILE A 24 -13.37 -14.35 -5.13
C ILE A 24 -12.65 -15.39 -4.28
N SER A 25 -13.18 -15.61 -3.10
CA SER A 25 -12.54 -16.48 -2.12
C SER A 25 -12.89 -17.95 -2.28
N PHE A 26 -14.04 -18.24 -2.91
CA PHE A 26 -14.56 -19.60 -3.03
C PHE A 26 -15.25 -19.80 -4.39
N ASP A 27 -15.17 -20.99 -4.95
CA ASP A 27 -15.95 -21.41 -6.11
C ASP A 27 -17.39 -21.83 -5.71
N LYS A 28 -18.17 -22.29 -6.69
CA LYS A 28 -19.55 -22.75 -6.46
C LYS A 28 -19.66 -23.93 -5.48
N GLY A 29 -18.59 -24.70 -5.31
CA GLY A 29 -18.51 -25.81 -4.37
C GLY A 29 -17.99 -25.42 -3.00
N MET A 30 -17.85 -24.11 -2.70
CA MET A 30 -17.25 -23.59 -1.47
C MET A 30 -15.79 -24.01 -1.30
N GLN A 31 -15.12 -24.31 -2.41
CA GLN A 31 -13.67 -24.57 -2.42
C GLN A 31 -12.88 -23.28 -2.56
N PRO A 32 -11.76 -23.13 -1.84
CA PRO A 32 -10.87 -22.00 -2.03
C PRO A 32 -10.32 -21.96 -3.46
N THR A 33 -10.34 -20.80 -4.09
CA THR A 33 -9.77 -20.61 -5.43
C THR A 33 -8.25 -20.46 -5.35
N PRO A 34 -7.49 -20.99 -6.32
CA PRO A 34 -6.09 -20.63 -6.49
C PRO A 34 -5.95 -19.10 -6.59
N ASP A 35 -4.83 -18.53 -6.21
CA ASP A 35 -4.57 -17.08 -6.23
C ASP A 35 -5.60 -16.19 -5.50
N GLY A 36 -6.54 -16.78 -4.81
CA GLY A 36 -7.54 -16.08 -4.00
C GLY A 36 -7.04 -15.74 -2.60
N LEU A 37 -7.71 -14.76 -1.98
CA LEU A 37 -7.41 -14.33 -0.60
C LEU A 37 -7.48 -15.49 0.42
N PHE A 38 -8.22 -16.55 0.10
CA PHE A 38 -8.39 -17.75 0.90
C PHE A 38 -7.87 -19.02 0.18
N SER A 39 -6.86 -18.87 -0.67
CA SER A 39 -6.30 -20.01 -1.41
C SER A 39 -5.82 -21.14 -0.50
N ASN A 40 -5.81 -22.35 -1.03
CA ASN A 40 -5.35 -23.54 -0.29
C ASN A 40 -3.86 -23.43 0.08
N GLU A 41 -3.06 -22.77 -0.74
CA GLU A 41 -1.64 -22.52 -0.48
C GLU A 41 -1.43 -21.73 0.80
N ILE A 42 -2.39 -20.84 1.13
CA ILE A 42 -2.33 -20.01 2.32
C ILE A 42 -3.08 -20.66 3.50
N PHE A 43 -4.30 -21.14 3.27
CA PHE A 43 -5.17 -21.65 4.34
C PHE A 43 -4.97 -23.15 4.62
N GLY A 44 -4.48 -23.92 3.65
CA GLY A 44 -4.19 -25.35 3.81
C GLY A 44 -2.94 -25.67 4.62
N MET A 45 -2.14 -24.68 4.95
CA MET A 45 -0.92 -24.84 5.75
C MET A 45 -1.21 -25.23 7.20
N SER A 46 -0.21 -25.82 7.88
CA SER A 46 -0.25 -26.04 9.33
C SER A 46 -0.44 -24.71 10.09
N VAL A 47 -0.92 -24.78 11.33
CA VAL A 47 -1.13 -23.59 12.19
C VAL A 47 0.13 -22.72 12.29
N THR A 48 1.30 -23.34 12.46
CA THR A 48 2.58 -22.61 12.56
C THR A 48 2.92 -21.90 11.25
N GLN A 49 2.74 -22.55 10.13
CA GLN A 49 2.96 -21.94 8.81
C GLN A 49 1.99 -20.80 8.55
N ARG A 50 0.69 -20.97 8.85
CA ARG A 50 -0.32 -19.93 8.70
C ARG A 50 -0.06 -18.68 9.56
N LYS A 51 0.65 -18.81 10.69
CA LYS A 51 1.07 -17.68 11.54
C LYS A 51 2.20 -16.85 10.91
N ASN A 52 3.06 -17.48 10.16
CA ASN A 52 4.34 -16.90 9.73
C ASN A 52 4.41 -16.62 8.23
N THR A 53 3.44 -17.10 7.45
CA THR A 53 3.42 -16.90 6.00
C THR A 53 2.57 -15.68 5.63
N TYR A 54 3.20 -14.72 4.98
CA TYR A 54 2.55 -13.56 4.39
C TYR A 54 2.23 -13.84 2.92
N ALA A 55 1.15 -13.27 2.44
CA ALA A 55 0.90 -13.07 1.02
C ALA A 55 1.05 -11.59 0.68
N TYR A 56 0.89 -11.21 -0.58
CA TYR A 56 0.91 -9.81 -0.99
C TYR A 56 -0.10 -9.54 -2.10
N ILE A 57 -0.51 -8.28 -2.19
CA ILE A 57 -1.30 -7.75 -3.30
C ILE A 57 -0.38 -6.86 -4.13
N ASN A 58 -0.27 -7.15 -5.43
CA ASN A 58 0.41 -6.27 -6.37
C ASN A 58 -0.51 -5.08 -6.70
N LEU A 59 -0.11 -3.88 -6.33
CA LEU A 59 -0.90 -2.66 -6.49
C LEU A 59 -0.77 -2.04 -7.88
N VAL A 60 0.16 -2.53 -8.71
CA VAL A 60 0.48 -2.05 -10.06
C VAL A 60 1.16 -0.68 -10.04
N ASN A 61 0.53 0.31 -9.40
CA ASN A 61 1.04 1.67 -9.25
C ASN A 61 1.84 1.83 -7.95
N HIS A 62 2.65 2.88 -7.88
CA HIS A 62 3.31 3.26 -6.63
C HIS A 62 2.31 3.88 -5.66
N TYR A 63 2.49 3.55 -4.38
CA TYR A 63 1.77 4.16 -3.25
C TYR A 63 2.77 4.55 -2.19
N ILE A 64 2.46 5.58 -1.43
CA ILE A 64 3.35 6.07 -0.38
C ILE A 64 3.07 5.30 0.89
N ASN A 65 4.10 4.77 1.52
CA ASN A 65 3.97 4.13 2.83
C ASN A 65 3.25 5.08 3.81
N PRO A 66 2.23 4.63 4.56
CA PRO A 66 1.42 5.48 5.43
C PRO A 66 2.24 6.35 6.40
N LYS A 67 3.33 5.84 6.95
CA LYS A 67 4.21 6.62 7.84
C LYS A 67 4.98 7.70 7.09
N ALA A 68 5.45 7.41 5.88
CA ALA A 68 6.09 8.39 5.03
C ALA A 68 5.08 9.45 4.56
N TYR A 69 3.85 9.06 4.24
CA TYR A 69 2.78 10.00 3.87
C TYR A 69 2.45 10.98 5.00
N ILE A 70 2.32 10.48 6.24
CA ILE A 70 2.12 11.35 7.42
C ILE A 70 3.30 12.32 7.57
N ALA A 71 4.53 11.87 7.35
CA ALA A 71 5.71 12.72 7.42
C ALA A 71 5.72 13.78 6.31
N LEU A 72 5.41 13.40 5.06
CA LEU A 72 5.30 14.31 3.93
C LEU A 72 4.29 15.43 4.19
N LYS A 73 3.07 15.07 4.59
CA LYS A 73 1.99 16.02 4.89
C LYS A 73 2.36 16.95 6.03
N ALA A 74 3.06 16.48 7.05
CA ALA A 74 3.53 17.31 8.17
C ALA A 74 4.65 18.29 7.77
N VAL A 75 5.49 17.91 6.79
CA VAL A 75 6.56 18.77 6.27
C VAL A 75 6.01 19.84 5.31
N ASN A 76 5.14 19.46 4.39
CA ASN A 76 4.49 20.39 3.48
C ASN A 76 3.13 19.82 3.02
N ARG A 77 2.04 20.55 3.34
CA ARG A 77 0.66 20.17 2.99
C ARG A 77 0.41 20.05 1.49
N ASN A 78 1.22 20.69 0.66
CA ASN A 78 1.09 20.58 -0.80
C ASN A 78 1.30 19.14 -1.28
N PHE A 79 2.04 18.29 -0.55
CA PHE A 79 2.15 16.88 -0.89
C PHE A 79 0.80 16.13 -0.83
N GLU A 80 -0.11 16.53 0.06
CA GLU A 80 -1.48 15.99 0.07
C GLU A 80 -2.21 16.30 -1.23
N LYS A 81 -2.08 17.53 -1.74
CA LYS A 81 -2.69 17.94 -3.00
C LYS A 81 -2.09 17.20 -4.20
N VAL A 82 -0.78 16.98 -4.21
CA VAL A 82 -0.11 16.16 -5.23
C VAL A 82 -0.65 14.74 -5.20
N VAL A 83 -0.72 14.12 -4.03
CA VAL A 83 -1.15 12.72 -3.88
C VAL A 83 -2.58 12.50 -4.33
N TYR A 84 -3.48 13.46 -4.02
CA TYR A 84 -4.89 13.41 -4.44
C TYR A 84 -5.15 14.03 -5.83
N GLY A 85 -4.13 14.53 -6.52
CA GLY A 85 -4.27 15.11 -7.85
C GLY A 85 -5.14 16.38 -7.92
N THR A 86 -5.29 17.10 -6.80
CA THR A 86 -6.18 18.27 -6.73
C THR A 86 -5.56 19.53 -7.29
N ASP A 87 -4.24 19.62 -7.30
CA ASP A 87 -3.46 20.74 -7.85
C ASP A 87 -2.22 20.22 -8.57
N THR A 88 -1.65 21.02 -9.46
CA THR A 88 -0.43 20.71 -10.21
C THR A 88 0.78 21.47 -9.69
N PHE A 89 1.96 20.83 -9.80
CA PHE A 89 3.19 21.31 -9.18
C PHE A 89 4.41 21.10 -10.07
N LYS A 90 5.45 21.88 -9.79
CA LYS A 90 6.82 21.69 -10.30
C LYS A 90 7.83 21.66 -9.16
N VAL A 91 8.97 21.07 -9.39
CA VAL A 91 10.12 21.14 -8.48
C VAL A 91 11.07 22.21 -8.99
N ASN A 92 11.34 23.23 -8.17
CA ASN A 92 12.26 24.30 -8.52
C ASN A 92 13.74 23.88 -8.43
N THR A 93 14.65 24.76 -8.79
CA THR A 93 16.11 24.53 -8.73
C THR A 93 16.63 24.31 -7.31
N GLU A 94 15.91 24.79 -6.30
CA GLU A 94 16.24 24.60 -4.89
C GLU A 94 15.73 23.26 -4.33
N GLY A 95 14.94 22.52 -5.12
CA GLY A 95 14.34 21.24 -4.71
C GLY A 95 13.05 21.40 -3.90
N GLU A 96 12.38 22.53 -4.03
CA GLU A 96 11.12 22.81 -3.34
C GLU A 96 9.92 22.59 -4.27
N LEU A 97 8.81 22.13 -3.69
CA LEU A 97 7.55 21.91 -4.40
C LEU A 97 6.82 23.26 -4.56
N ILE A 98 6.63 23.73 -5.79
CA ILE A 98 5.94 24.95 -6.14
C ILE A 98 4.68 24.64 -6.94
N GLN A 99 3.55 25.25 -6.59
CA GLN A 99 2.33 25.14 -7.36
C GLN A 99 2.49 25.85 -8.71
N ASP A 100 2.17 25.16 -9.81
CA ASP A 100 2.29 25.67 -11.17
C ASP A 100 1.14 25.08 -12.02
N PRO A 101 0.31 25.92 -12.67
CA PRO A 101 -0.79 25.46 -13.52
C PRO A 101 -0.35 24.57 -14.69
N ASN A 102 0.91 24.71 -15.14
CA ASN A 102 1.51 23.89 -16.20
C ASN A 102 2.39 22.77 -15.62
N GLY A 103 2.22 22.44 -14.36
CA GLY A 103 2.92 21.38 -13.68
C GLY A 103 2.22 20.04 -13.82
N ASP A 104 2.74 19.06 -13.11
CA ASP A 104 2.20 17.70 -13.03
C ASP A 104 1.70 17.39 -11.61
N THR A 105 1.03 16.25 -11.46
CA THR A 105 0.47 15.80 -10.19
C THR A 105 0.43 14.27 -10.09
N GLY A 106 0.02 13.76 -8.95
CA GLY A 106 -0.14 12.33 -8.70
C GLY A 106 1.11 11.65 -8.15
N ILE A 107 0.92 10.43 -7.66
CA ILE A 107 1.97 9.68 -6.95
C ILE A 107 3.09 9.25 -7.91
N GLU A 108 2.77 8.85 -9.13
CA GLU A 108 3.76 8.45 -10.13
C GLU A 108 4.67 9.62 -10.52
N TRP A 109 4.09 10.82 -10.69
CA TRP A 109 4.88 12.01 -10.90
C TRP A 109 5.78 12.31 -9.69
N LEU A 110 5.22 12.27 -8.48
CA LEU A 110 5.99 12.47 -7.25
C LEU A 110 7.13 11.46 -7.12
N TYR A 111 6.87 10.20 -7.47
CA TYR A 111 7.91 9.18 -7.55
C TYR A 111 9.00 9.56 -8.55
N SER A 112 8.66 10.04 -9.74
CA SER A 112 9.64 10.42 -10.76
C SER A 112 10.57 11.56 -10.32
N VAL A 113 10.04 12.55 -9.62
CA VAL A 113 10.78 13.75 -9.18
C VAL A 113 11.40 13.62 -7.78
N TRP A 114 11.19 12.50 -7.07
CA TRP A 114 11.59 12.32 -5.67
C TRP A 114 13.03 12.72 -5.38
N ASN A 115 13.96 12.31 -6.22
CA ASN A 115 15.39 12.57 -6.03
C ASN A 115 15.79 14.05 -6.21
N LYS A 116 14.90 14.87 -6.76
CA LYS A 116 15.08 16.32 -6.92
C LYS A 116 14.60 17.09 -5.69
N LEU A 117 13.74 16.47 -4.86
CA LEU A 117 13.18 17.11 -3.69
C LEU A 117 14.20 17.23 -2.55
N LYS A 118 14.21 18.37 -1.90
CA LYS A 118 15.04 18.66 -0.72
C LYS A 118 14.16 19.00 0.47
N PHE A 119 14.32 18.27 1.55
CA PHE A 119 13.58 18.46 2.79
C PHE A 119 14.44 19.19 3.80
N LYS A 120 14.11 20.46 4.10
CA LYS A 120 14.87 21.29 5.05
C LYS A 120 14.41 21.00 6.48
N LYS A 121 15.35 20.70 7.36
CA LYS A 121 15.14 20.66 8.82
C LYS A 121 14.90 22.08 9.33
N THR A 122 14.19 22.18 10.47
CA THR A 122 13.94 23.42 11.18
C THR A 122 14.31 23.25 12.65
N TYR A 123 14.17 24.31 13.43
CA TYR A 123 14.41 24.26 14.90
C TYR A 123 13.39 23.35 15.63
N SER A 124 12.28 22.96 14.99
CA SER A 124 11.31 22.03 15.57
C SER A 124 11.83 20.60 15.52
N ASN A 125 12.01 19.96 16.67
CA ASN A 125 12.43 18.57 16.79
C ASN A 125 11.46 17.62 16.08
N ILE A 126 10.15 17.83 16.23
CA ILE A 126 9.10 17.01 15.59
C ILE A 126 9.22 17.08 14.07
N ARG A 127 9.42 18.28 13.51
CA ARG A 127 9.61 18.44 12.07
C ARG A 127 10.90 17.79 11.59
N SER A 128 11.99 17.92 12.35
CA SER A 128 13.28 17.33 12.02
C SER A 128 13.20 15.80 11.99
N GLU A 129 12.50 15.17 12.94
CA GLU A 129 12.22 13.73 12.92
C GLU A 129 11.43 13.30 11.67
N ARG A 130 10.44 14.09 11.24
CA ARG A 130 9.68 13.82 10.00
C ARG A 130 10.57 13.92 8.76
N VAL A 131 11.44 14.91 8.71
CA VAL A 131 12.43 15.05 7.63
C VAL A 131 13.38 13.87 7.63
N ASP A 132 13.84 13.40 8.79
CA ASP A 132 14.70 12.23 8.89
C ASP A 132 14.04 10.96 8.34
N VAL A 133 12.75 10.75 8.59
CA VAL A 133 12.00 9.64 7.97
C VAL A 133 12.08 9.68 6.44
N LEU A 134 11.98 10.87 5.84
CA LEU A 134 11.95 11.06 4.39
C LEU A 134 13.34 10.97 3.75
N THR A 135 14.39 11.40 4.46
CA THR A 135 15.75 11.51 3.91
C THR A 135 16.62 10.29 4.19
N THR A 136 16.39 9.59 5.30
CA THR A 136 17.19 8.42 5.68
C THR A 136 16.71 7.15 4.98
N ASN A 137 15.43 7.07 4.63
CA ASN A 137 14.88 5.90 3.96
C ASN A 137 15.11 5.97 2.45
N LYS A 138 15.41 4.81 1.84
CA LYS A 138 15.50 4.70 0.39
C LYS A 138 14.14 4.97 -0.25
N LYS A 139 14.14 5.45 -1.49
CA LYS A 139 12.95 5.72 -2.28
C LYS A 139 12.00 4.52 -2.32
N ASP A 140 12.51 3.30 -2.54
CA ASP A 140 11.73 2.06 -2.61
C ASP A 140 11.14 1.62 -1.26
N VAL A 141 11.54 2.24 -0.14
CA VAL A 141 10.92 2.04 1.18
C VAL A 141 9.78 3.03 1.42
N ILE A 142 9.91 4.21 0.83
CA ILE A 142 8.90 5.28 0.90
C ILE A 142 7.74 4.96 -0.05
N PHE A 143 8.07 4.54 -1.27
CA PHE A 143 7.10 4.13 -2.28
C PHE A 143 7.07 2.62 -2.41
N THR A 144 5.88 2.04 -2.47
CA THR A 144 5.67 0.60 -2.63
C THR A 144 4.67 0.33 -3.74
N THR A 145 4.88 -0.76 -4.47
CA THR A 145 3.92 -1.31 -5.43
C THR A 145 3.24 -2.56 -4.89
N THR A 146 3.53 -2.92 -3.63
CA THR A 146 2.99 -4.14 -3.02
C THR A 146 2.43 -3.85 -1.64
N LEU A 147 1.29 -4.47 -1.32
CA LEU A 147 0.69 -4.46 0.01
C LEU A 147 0.79 -5.86 0.62
N LEU A 148 1.37 -5.96 1.79
CA LEU A 148 1.39 -7.21 2.55
C LEU A 148 -0.01 -7.58 3.05
N VAL A 149 -0.37 -8.84 2.83
CA VAL A 149 -1.58 -9.45 3.37
C VAL A 149 -1.23 -10.16 4.67
N MET A 150 -1.96 -9.82 5.73
CA MET A 150 -1.78 -10.44 7.05
C MET A 150 -1.85 -11.97 6.96
N PRO A 151 -1.02 -12.70 7.73
CA PRO A 151 -1.04 -14.16 7.74
C PRO A 151 -2.44 -14.72 8.01
N ALA A 152 -2.78 -15.81 7.32
CA ALA A 152 -4.11 -16.42 7.32
C ALA A 152 -4.63 -16.73 8.74
N PHE A 153 -3.75 -17.08 9.66
CA PHE A 153 -4.12 -17.37 11.05
C PHE A 153 -4.84 -16.20 11.74
N TYR A 154 -4.46 -14.95 11.45
CA TYR A 154 -5.01 -13.76 12.11
C TYR A 154 -6.25 -13.20 11.40
N ARG A 155 -6.63 -13.77 10.26
CA ARG A 155 -7.80 -13.37 9.47
C ARG A 155 -8.68 -14.55 9.09
N ASP A 156 -8.65 -15.58 9.92
CA ASP A 156 -9.36 -16.84 9.71
C ASP A 156 -10.89 -16.64 9.59
N VAL A 157 -11.52 -17.49 8.81
CA VAL A 157 -12.96 -17.46 8.55
C VAL A 157 -13.65 -18.37 9.55
N ASN A 158 -14.48 -17.81 10.40
CA ASN A 158 -15.26 -18.59 11.36
C ASN A 158 -16.62 -18.98 10.75
N LEU A 159 -16.86 -20.29 10.66
CA LEU A 159 -18.17 -20.83 10.39
C LEU A 159 -19.06 -20.64 11.63
N GLN A 160 -20.06 -19.76 11.55
CA GLN A 160 -21.06 -19.65 12.61
C GLN A 160 -22.09 -20.77 12.44
N ASN A 161 -22.08 -21.73 13.38
CA ASN A 161 -22.92 -22.93 13.35
C ASN A 161 -24.44 -22.67 13.45
N THR A 162 -24.89 -21.47 13.78
CA THR A 162 -26.31 -21.20 14.06
C THR A 162 -27.11 -20.66 12.87
N SER A 163 -26.48 -20.21 11.81
CA SER A 163 -27.18 -19.65 10.64
C SER A 163 -26.63 -20.08 9.29
N GLY A 164 -25.63 -20.97 9.26
CA GLY A 164 -24.95 -21.38 8.00
C GLY A 164 -24.21 -20.25 7.28
N ARG A 165 -24.10 -19.07 7.89
CA ARG A 165 -23.39 -17.93 7.32
C ARG A 165 -21.94 -17.91 7.83
N THR A 166 -21.03 -17.83 6.90
CA THR A 166 -19.61 -17.64 7.20
C THR A 166 -19.37 -16.19 7.62
N LYS A 167 -18.86 -15.97 8.83
CA LYS A 167 -18.43 -14.64 9.26
C LYS A 167 -17.00 -14.39 8.78
N VAL A 168 -16.85 -13.51 7.82
CA VAL A 168 -15.56 -13.06 7.32
C VAL A 168 -15.08 -11.89 8.17
N PRO A 169 -13.86 -11.89 8.71
CA PRO A 169 -13.29 -10.74 9.39
C PRO A 169 -13.27 -9.49 8.51
N GLU A 170 -13.56 -8.31 9.08
CA GLU A 170 -13.60 -7.04 8.35
C GLU A 170 -12.32 -6.75 7.57
N ILE A 171 -11.16 -7.19 8.05
CA ILE A 171 -9.89 -7.03 7.37
C ILE A 171 -9.89 -7.70 5.98
N ASN A 172 -10.57 -8.82 5.80
CA ASN A 172 -10.68 -9.48 4.51
C ASN A 172 -11.55 -8.67 3.53
N ASP A 173 -12.58 -7.97 4.02
CA ASP A 173 -13.39 -7.07 3.18
C ASP A 173 -12.55 -5.89 2.68
N LYS A 174 -11.63 -5.38 3.50
CA LYS A 174 -10.68 -4.34 3.08
C LYS A 174 -9.74 -4.86 1.99
N TYR A 175 -9.14 -6.04 2.17
CA TYR A 175 -8.31 -6.64 1.13
C TYR A 175 -9.09 -6.90 -0.16
N ASN A 176 -10.31 -7.42 -0.07
CA ASN A 176 -11.18 -7.61 -1.23
C ASN A 176 -11.46 -6.30 -1.98
N GLY A 177 -11.70 -5.21 -1.24
CA GLY A 177 -11.88 -3.87 -1.81
C GLY A 177 -10.64 -3.42 -2.60
N ILE A 178 -9.47 -3.59 -2.00
CA ILE A 178 -8.18 -3.25 -2.64
C ILE A 178 -7.98 -4.07 -3.91
N ILE A 179 -8.13 -5.40 -3.86
CA ILE A 179 -7.96 -6.28 -5.02
C ILE A 179 -8.93 -5.91 -6.15
N ARG A 180 -10.20 -5.60 -5.83
CA ARG A 180 -11.18 -5.15 -6.83
C ARG A 180 -10.74 -3.86 -7.50
N ASN A 181 -10.31 -2.87 -6.72
CA ASN A 181 -9.83 -1.59 -7.27
C ASN A 181 -8.61 -1.79 -8.16
N VAL A 182 -7.64 -2.59 -7.74
CA VAL A 182 -6.46 -2.93 -8.55
C VAL A 182 -6.86 -3.58 -9.88
N ARG A 183 -7.79 -4.54 -9.85
CA ARG A 183 -8.29 -5.19 -11.07
C ARG A 183 -9.00 -4.21 -12.01
N MET A 184 -9.77 -3.28 -11.47
CA MET A 184 -10.43 -2.24 -12.28
C MET A 184 -9.42 -1.32 -12.94
N ILE A 185 -8.36 -0.94 -12.23
CA ILE A 185 -7.26 -0.14 -12.78
C ILE A 185 -6.54 -0.93 -13.90
N GLN A 186 -6.23 -2.20 -13.67
CA GLN A 186 -5.61 -3.09 -14.68
C GLN A 186 -6.47 -3.27 -15.93
N ALA A 187 -7.79 -3.29 -15.79
CA ALA A 187 -8.74 -3.38 -16.90
C ALA A 187 -8.87 -2.08 -17.72
N GLY A 188 -8.06 -1.06 -17.43
CA GLY A 188 -8.08 0.22 -18.15
C GLY A 188 -9.13 1.21 -17.65
N ASN A 189 -9.85 0.90 -16.59
CA ASN A 189 -10.75 1.83 -15.89
C ASN A 189 -9.93 2.74 -14.96
N ASN A 190 -9.00 3.50 -15.53
CA ASN A 190 -8.15 4.44 -14.80
C ASN A 190 -8.94 5.68 -14.38
N PHE A 191 -9.84 5.51 -13.43
CA PHE A 191 -10.40 6.65 -12.73
C PHE A 191 -9.41 7.10 -11.66
N ASP A 192 -8.93 8.32 -11.74
CA ASP A 192 -7.97 8.89 -10.80
C ASP A 192 -8.40 8.70 -9.34
N PHE A 193 -9.72 8.80 -9.05
CA PHE A 193 -10.24 8.57 -7.71
C PHE A 193 -9.98 7.14 -7.18
N MET A 194 -9.88 6.13 -8.06
CA MET A 194 -9.57 4.76 -7.62
C MET A 194 -8.12 4.64 -7.19
N ILE A 195 -7.20 5.28 -7.93
CA ILE A 195 -5.80 5.35 -7.57
C ILE A 195 -5.65 6.05 -6.22
N TYR A 196 -6.33 7.18 -6.05
CA TYR A 196 -6.27 7.95 -4.80
C TYR A 196 -6.94 7.24 -3.63
N SER A 197 -7.98 6.43 -3.87
CA SER A 197 -8.65 5.68 -2.81
C SER A 197 -7.81 4.54 -2.21
N LEU A 198 -6.75 4.13 -2.89
CA LEU A 198 -5.82 3.11 -2.42
C LEU A 198 -4.68 3.71 -1.57
N GLN A 199 -4.45 5.03 -1.64
CA GLN A 199 -3.45 5.71 -0.81
C GLN A 199 -3.93 5.90 0.63
#